data_823c35170c5e673c1fe8ccf0315efe12
#
_entry.id   823c35170c5e673c1fe8ccf0315efe12
#
_cell.length_a   1.000
_cell.length_b   1.000
_cell.length_c   1.000
_cell.angle_alpha   90.00
_cell.angle_beta   90.00
_cell.angle_gamma   90.00
#
_symmetry.space_group_name_H-M   'P 1'
#
loop_
_entity.id
_entity.type
_entity.pdbx_description
1 polymer ?
#
loop_
_entity_poly.entity_id
_entity_poly.type
_entity_poly.pdbx_seq_one_letter_code
_entity_poly.pdbx_strand_id
1 'polypeptide(L)'
;KGGSWGSADFNYEVSHPEWLINGNSSNRVLNPALEEVKQRIVDVCREVVVNYDVDGIIFDDYFYPQGGTTESSSAPDYAQYTASGTTMKIGDWRRANVNEMLSRVYQMIKKEKPYVCFGVSPAGSANPPNVTSYGLPVGPVSDWQYNTIYSDPVAWLNGGYIDFISPQVYWTTSGTFIPLTQWWANTAQHFGRHLYESVNLDGDGLTDLTEDGAEELIQQLLNIREYCDENASGIAY
;
A
#
# COMPACT_ATOMS: atom_id res chain seq x y z
N LYS A 1 -4.32 -11.97 -4.25
CA LYS A 1 -4.23 -12.63 -5.58
C LYS A 1 -4.81 -14.03 -5.43
N GLY A 2 -5.91 -14.33 -6.17
CA GLY A 2 -6.56 -15.63 -6.13
C GLY A 2 -5.70 -16.72 -6.75
N GLY A 3 -4.85 -17.33 -5.93
CA GLY A 3 -4.31 -18.64 -6.20
C GLY A 3 -5.34 -19.69 -5.76
N SER A 4 -5.42 -20.80 -6.46
CA SER A 4 -6.22 -21.96 -6.08
C SER A 4 -5.75 -22.50 -4.71
N TRP A 5 -6.29 -21.99 -3.63
CA TRP A 5 -6.02 -22.44 -2.27
C TRP A 5 -6.95 -23.60 -1.93
N GLY A 6 -6.39 -24.68 -1.55
CA GLY A 6 -6.86 -26.06 -1.57
C GLY A 6 -8.07 -26.46 -0.70
N SER A 7 -8.83 -25.59 -0.05
CA SER A 7 -10.12 -25.96 0.53
C SER A 7 -11.14 -24.84 0.40
N ALA A 8 -12.42 -25.19 0.28
CA ALA A 8 -13.52 -24.24 0.16
C ALA A 8 -13.58 -23.25 1.33
N ASP A 9 -13.10 -23.65 2.51
CA ASP A 9 -13.15 -22.83 3.73
C ASP A 9 -12.18 -21.64 3.72
N PHE A 10 -11.11 -21.71 2.92
CA PHE A 10 -10.10 -20.65 2.78
C PHE A 10 -10.17 -19.93 1.43
N ASN A 11 -11.06 -20.35 0.54
CA ASN A 11 -11.26 -19.72 -0.76
C ASN A 11 -12.49 -18.80 -0.68
N TYR A 12 -12.26 -17.50 -0.48
CA TYR A 12 -13.34 -16.51 -0.42
C TYR A 12 -14.15 -16.39 -1.72
N GLU A 13 -13.63 -16.81 -2.86
CA GLU A 13 -14.39 -16.88 -4.09
C GLU A 13 -15.55 -17.89 -4.01
N VAL A 14 -15.42 -18.89 -3.14
CA VAL A 14 -16.40 -19.94 -2.91
C VAL A 14 -17.23 -19.68 -1.65
N SER A 15 -16.56 -19.33 -0.54
CA SER A 15 -17.22 -19.20 0.75
C SER A 15 -17.92 -17.84 0.94
N HIS A 16 -17.34 -16.76 0.37
CA HIS A 16 -17.81 -15.38 0.53
C HIS A 16 -17.65 -14.57 -0.77
N PRO A 17 -18.30 -14.97 -1.87
CA PRO A 17 -18.19 -14.25 -3.13
C PRO A 17 -18.68 -12.80 -3.03
N GLU A 18 -19.57 -12.49 -2.08
CA GLU A 18 -20.09 -11.16 -1.79
C GLU A 18 -19.05 -10.22 -1.16
N TRP A 19 -17.95 -10.77 -0.64
CA TRP A 19 -16.85 -9.99 -0.08
C TRP A 19 -15.87 -9.46 -1.14
N LEU A 20 -16.03 -9.87 -2.39
CA LEU A 20 -15.05 -9.60 -3.43
C LEU A 20 -15.47 -8.45 -4.33
N ILE A 21 -14.52 -7.59 -4.64
CA ILE A 21 -14.63 -6.62 -5.73
C ILE A 21 -13.95 -7.19 -6.96
N ASN A 22 -14.72 -7.28 -8.05
CA ASN A 22 -14.20 -7.59 -9.37
C ASN A 22 -13.89 -6.27 -10.09
N GLY A 23 -12.63 -6.08 -10.49
CA GLY A 23 -12.24 -4.95 -11.34
C GLY A 23 -12.38 -5.26 -12.83
N ASN A 24 -11.86 -4.36 -13.65
CA ASN A 24 -11.78 -4.53 -15.11
C ASN A 24 -10.77 -5.62 -15.53
N SER A 25 -10.02 -6.16 -14.59
CA SER A 25 -9.08 -7.28 -14.77
C SER A 25 -9.58 -8.53 -14.03
N SER A 26 -8.95 -9.67 -14.28
CA SER A 26 -9.21 -10.92 -13.55
C SER A 26 -8.83 -10.87 -12.06
N ASN A 27 -8.22 -9.79 -11.61
CA ASN A 27 -7.82 -9.63 -10.21
C ASN A 27 -9.03 -9.26 -9.36
N ARG A 28 -9.23 -10.05 -8.31
CA ARG A 28 -10.26 -9.84 -7.29
C ARG A 28 -9.60 -9.42 -5.99
N VAL A 29 -10.22 -8.49 -5.29
CA VAL A 29 -9.78 -8.05 -3.97
C VAL A 29 -10.93 -8.13 -2.98
N LEU A 30 -10.63 -8.28 -1.71
CA LEU A 30 -11.61 -8.17 -0.65
C LEU A 30 -12.10 -6.72 -0.56
N ASN A 31 -13.42 -6.53 -0.40
CA ASN A 31 -14.04 -5.22 -0.36
C ASN A 31 -13.80 -4.52 1.00
N PRO A 32 -12.92 -3.51 1.08
CA PRO A 32 -12.62 -2.85 2.35
C PRO A 32 -13.78 -2.00 2.88
N ALA A 33 -14.85 -1.84 2.13
CA ALA A 33 -16.06 -1.15 2.58
C ALA A 33 -16.95 -2.02 3.48
N LEU A 34 -16.77 -3.34 3.45
CA LEU A 34 -17.54 -4.27 4.28
C LEU A 34 -16.93 -4.38 5.68
N GLU A 35 -17.78 -4.26 6.68
CA GLU A 35 -17.36 -4.37 8.09
C GLU A 35 -16.77 -5.74 8.41
N GLU A 36 -17.39 -6.79 7.89
CA GLU A 36 -16.93 -8.18 8.04
C GLU A 36 -15.54 -8.40 7.44
N VAL A 37 -15.26 -7.76 6.31
CA VAL A 37 -13.94 -7.82 5.65
C VAL A 37 -12.89 -7.09 6.49
N LYS A 38 -13.18 -5.87 6.96
CA LYS A 38 -12.26 -5.13 7.84
C LYS A 38 -11.94 -5.93 9.09
N GLN A 39 -12.98 -6.49 9.74
CA GLN A 39 -12.81 -7.30 10.95
C GLN A 39 -11.99 -8.56 10.64
N ARG A 40 -12.27 -9.24 9.53
CA ARG A 40 -11.50 -10.45 9.13
C ARG A 40 -10.02 -10.16 8.94
N ILE A 41 -9.68 -9.03 8.32
CA ILE A 41 -8.28 -8.61 8.12
C ILE A 41 -7.60 -8.35 9.47
N VAL A 42 -8.30 -7.65 10.38
CA VAL A 42 -7.81 -7.41 11.75
C VAL A 42 -7.58 -8.73 12.49
N ASP A 43 -8.52 -9.68 12.40
CA ASP A 43 -8.42 -10.96 13.10
C ASP A 43 -7.26 -11.82 12.58
N VAL A 44 -7.01 -11.83 11.27
CA VAL A 44 -5.86 -12.55 10.66
C VAL A 44 -4.54 -11.93 11.11
N CYS A 45 -4.43 -10.61 11.09
CA CYS A 45 -3.23 -9.92 11.60
C CYS A 45 -3.03 -10.18 13.10
N ARG A 46 -4.11 -10.17 13.87
CA ARG A 46 -4.07 -10.47 15.31
C ARG A 46 -3.58 -11.88 15.57
N GLU A 47 -4.06 -12.86 14.80
CA GLU A 47 -3.61 -14.24 14.92
C GLU A 47 -2.09 -14.35 14.72
N VAL A 48 -1.55 -13.68 13.69
CA VAL A 48 -0.10 -13.66 13.44
C VAL A 48 0.65 -13.00 14.60
N VAL A 49 0.22 -11.81 15.02
CA VAL A 49 0.89 -11.04 16.09
C VAL A 49 0.88 -11.80 17.40
N VAL A 50 -0.23 -12.43 17.77
CA VAL A 50 -0.36 -13.10 19.05
C VAL A 50 0.41 -14.42 19.10
N ASN A 51 0.34 -15.21 18.03
CA ASN A 51 0.82 -16.59 18.03
C ASN A 51 2.26 -16.76 17.53
N TYR A 52 2.82 -15.75 16.87
CA TYR A 52 4.17 -15.83 16.30
C TYR A 52 5.06 -14.71 16.85
N ASP A 53 6.37 -14.97 16.87
CA ASP A 53 7.39 -13.99 17.25
C ASP A 53 7.84 -13.24 16.01
N VAL A 54 7.04 -12.24 15.64
CA VAL A 54 7.30 -11.37 14.46
C VAL A 54 7.69 -9.97 14.93
N ASP A 55 8.62 -9.35 14.23
CA ASP A 55 9.04 -7.97 14.46
C ASP A 55 8.11 -6.95 13.80
N GLY A 56 7.41 -7.38 12.74
CA GLY A 56 6.50 -6.50 12.02
C GLY A 56 5.58 -7.24 11.05
N ILE A 57 4.60 -6.49 10.56
CA ILE A 57 3.70 -6.88 9.48
C ILE A 57 3.78 -5.81 8.40
N ILE A 58 3.88 -6.21 7.16
CA ILE A 58 3.80 -5.34 5.99
C ILE A 58 2.64 -5.77 5.10
N PHE A 59 1.84 -4.80 4.67
CA PHE A 59 0.84 -5.02 3.64
C PHE A 59 1.40 -4.62 2.28
N ASP A 60 1.18 -5.49 1.30
CA ASP A 60 1.34 -5.13 -0.11
C ASP A 60 0.20 -4.21 -0.55
N ASP A 61 0.41 -3.47 -1.63
CA ASP A 61 -0.58 -2.55 -2.21
C ASP A 61 -1.75 -3.31 -2.90
N TYR A 62 -2.59 -2.60 -3.63
CA TYR A 62 -3.77 -3.12 -4.32
C TYR A 62 -4.97 -3.45 -3.42
N PHE A 63 -5.35 -2.49 -2.59
CA PHE A 63 -6.59 -2.55 -1.81
C PHE A 63 -7.86 -2.48 -2.68
N TYR A 64 -7.70 -2.00 -3.92
CA TYR A 64 -8.68 -2.06 -5.00
C TYR A 64 -8.06 -2.71 -6.24
N PRO A 65 -8.88 -3.23 -7.19
CA PRO A 65 -8.36 -3.89 -8.38
C PRO A 65 -7.41 -2.99 -9.20
N GLN A 66 -6.26 -3.53 -9.59
CA GLN A 66 -5.22 -2.80 -10.33
C GLN A 66 -5.71 -2.16 -11.64
N GLY A 67 -6.67 -2.79 -12.33
CA GLY A 67 -7.31 -2.24 -13.52
C GLY A 67 -8.32 -1.13 -13.22
N GLY A 68 -8.43 -0.71 -11.96
CA GLY A 68 -9.39 0.27 -11.50
C GLY A 68 -10.82 -0.28 -11.39
N THR A 69 -11.69 0.58 -10.91
CA THR A 69 -13.12 0.31 -10.82
C THR A 69 -13.89 1.58 -11.13
N THR A 70 -15.01 1.45 -11.82
CA THR A 70 -15.83 2.62 -12.20
C THR A 70 -16.34 3.36 -10.96
N GLU A 71 -16.57 4.66 -11.09
CA GLU A 71 -17.21 5.51 -10.08
C GLU A 71 -18.70 5.74 -10.34
N SER A 72 -19.27 5.03 -11.31
CA SER A 72 -20.70 5.10 -11.66
C SER A 72 -21.55 4.15 -10.82
N SER A 73 -22.85 4.20 -11.01
CA SER A 73 -23.82 3.29 -10.38
C SER A 73 -23.63 1.82 -10.74
N SER A 74 -22.80 1.50 -11.73
CA SER A 74 -22.42 0.13 -12.09
C SER A 74 -21.20 -0.39 -11.31
N ALA A 75 -20.64 0.41 -10.41
CA ALA A 75 -19.52 -0.03 -9.58
C ALA A 75 -19.92 -1.20 -8.69
N PRO A 76 -19.06 -2.20 -8.51
CA PRO A 76 -19.36 -3.38 -7.71
C PRO A 76 -19.63 -3.09 -6.22
N ASP A 77 -19.12 -1.97 -5.71
CA ASP A 77 -19.31 -1.49 -4.34
C ASP A 77 -20.34 -0.34 -4.21
N TYR A 78 -21.07 -0.03 -5.29
CA TYR A 78 -22.01 1.11 -5.31
C TYR A 78 -23.17 0.95 -4.33
N ALA A 79 -23.63 -0.27 -4.11
CA ALA A 79 -24.68 -0.57 -3.13
C ALA A 79 -24.23 -0.22 -1.69
N GLN A 80 -23.02 -0.56 -1.33
CA GLN A 80 -22.42 -0.24 -0.03
C GLN A 80 -22.18 1.27 0.11
N TYR A 81 -21.71 1.91 -0.97
CA TYR A 81 -21.56 3.37 -1.00
C TYR A 81 -22.88 4.09 -0.72
N THR A 82 -23.95 3.71 -1.42
CA THR A 82 -25.28 4.31 -1.22
C THR A 82 -25.85 4.00 0.16
N ALA A 83 -25.70 2.78 0.64
CA ALA A 83 -26.16 2.36 1.97
C ALA A 83 -25.44 3.09 3.11
N SER A 84 -24.20 3.54 2.90
CA SER A 84 -23.43 4.30 3.90
C SER A 84 -24.03 5.68 4.20
N GLY A 85 -24.88 6.22 3.33
CA GLY A 85 -25.45 7.57 3.47
C GLY A 85 -24.42 8.70 3.45
N THR A 86 -23.18 8.43 3.03
CA THR A 86 -22.10 9.42 2.99
C THR A 86 -22.38 10.52 1.97
N THR A 87 -21.85 11.72 2.24
CA THR A 87 -21.81 12.84 1.28
C THR A 87 -20.51 12.93 0.50
N MET A 88 -19.54 12.05 0.80
CA MET A 88 -18.26 12.00 0.09
C MET A 88 -18.48 11.55 -1.36
N LYS A 89 -17.57 11.95 -2.26
CA LYS A 89 -17.48 11.27 -3.57
C LYS A 89 -17.07 9.83 -3.38
N ILE A 90 -17.47 8.94 -4.28
CA ILE A 90 -17.21 7.50 -4.15
C ILE A 90 -15.70 7.17 -4.05
N GLY A 91 -14.83 7.87 -4.78
CA GLY A 91 -13.39 7.69 -4.68
C GLY A 91 -12.85 8.07 -3.29
N ASP A 92 -13.34 9.18 -2.70
CA ASP A 92 -12.95 9.59 -1.34
C ASP A 92 -13.46 8.61 -0.29
N TRP A 93 -14.67 8.09 -0.47
CA TRP A 93 -15.26 7.07 0.40
C TRP A 93 -14.47 5.75 0.34
N ARG A 94 -13.98 5.34 -0.84
CA ARG A 94 -13.12 4.17 -0.99
C ARG A 94 -11.81 4.33 -0.22
N ARG A 95 -11.14 5.48 -0.39
CA ARG A 95 -9.92 5.80 0.37
C ARG A 95 -10.17 5.83 1.88
N ALA A 96 -11.28 6.41 2.31
CA ALA A 96 -11.65 6.42 3.72
C ALA A 96 -11.81 5.00 4.31
N ASN A 97 -12.40 4.07 3.56
CA ASN A 97 -12.52 2.67 3.99
C ASN A 97 -11.16 1.96 4.09
N VAL A 98 -10.25 2.21 3.15
CA VAL A 98 -8.86 1.70 3.22
C VAL A 98 -8.15 2.28 4.44
N ASN A 99 -8.23 3.60 4.64
CA ASN A 99 -7.61 4.29 5.77
C ASN A 99 -8.12 3.74 7.11
N GLU A 100 -9.42 3.52 7.22
CA GLU A 100 -10.04 2.94 8.41
C GLU A 100 -9.54 1.51 8.68
N MET A 101 -9.48 0.68 7.66
CA MET A 101 -8.97 -0.69 7.77
C MET A 101 -7.53 -0.70 8.30
N LEU A 102 -6.64 0.10 7.71
CA LEU A 102 -5.24 0.20 8.16
C LEU A 102 -5.13 0.73 9.58
N SER A 103 -5.91 1.76 9.94
CA SER A 103 -5.97 2.29 11.28
C SER A 103 -6.39 1.24 12.32
N ARG A 104 -7.39 0.40 12.00
CA ARG A 104 -7.85 -0.68 12.89
C ARG A 104 -6.76 -1.76 13.07
N VAL A 105 -6.07 -2.15 12.01
CA VAL A 105 -4.94 -3.10 12.08
C VAL A 105 -3.83 -2.51 12.95
N TYR A 106 -3.43 -1.27 12.72
CA TYR A 106 -2.42 -0.58 13.52
C TYR A 106 -2.79 -0.56 15.02
N GLN A 107 -4.00 -0.11 15.34
CA GLN A 107 -4.47 -0.04 16.73
C GLN A 107 -4.49 -1.41 17.41
N MET A 108 -4.92 -2.45 16.68
CA MET A 108 -4.90 -3.83 17.17
C MET A 108 -3.47 -4.28 17.48
N ILE A 109 -2.52 -4.06 16.54
CA ILE A 109 -1.11 -4.44 16.75
C ILE A 109 -0.53 -3.73 17.97
N LYS A 110 -0.73 -2.42 18.07
CA LYS A 110 -0.20 -1.63 19.20
C LYS A 110 -0.84 -2.00 20.55
N LYS A 111 -2.05 -2.51 20.55
CA LYS A 111 -2.71 -3.04 21.73
C LYS A 111 -2.17 -4.40 22.17
N GLU A 112 -1.93 -5.32 21.22
CA GLU A 112 -1.48 -6.68 21.52
C GLU A 112 0.04 -6.73 21.81
N LYS A 113 0.85 -6.16 20.91
CA LYS A 113 2.32 -6.08 21.02
C LYS A 113 2.83 -4.73 20.52
N PRO A 114 2.99 -3.72 21.38
CA PRO A 114 3.34 -2.34 20.97
C PRO A 114 4.64 -2.22 20.17
N TYR A 115 5.57 -3.16 20.34
CA TYR A 115 6.86 -3.18 19.67
C TYR A 115 6.81 -3.74 18.23
N VAL A 116 5.75 -4.46 17.88
CA VAL A 116 5.58 -4.98 16.51
C VAL A 116 5.28 -3.81 15.59
N CYS A 117 6.08 -3.69 14.53
CA CYS A 117 5.93 -2.63 13.53
C CYS A 117 4.89 -2.99 12.49
N PHE A 118 4.17 -1.98 12.00
CA PHE A 118 3.23 -2.12 10.90
C PHE A 118 3.57 -1.17 9.77
N GLY A 119 3.66 -1.69 8.56
CA GLY A 119 3.94 -0.90 7.37
C GLY A 119 3.11 -1.31 6.17
N VAL A 120 3.18 -0.49 5.14
CA VAL A 120 2.55 -0.74 3.84
C VAL A 120 3.57 -0.51 2.74
N SER A 121 3.53 -1.37 1.71
CA SER A 121 4.32 -1.25 0.49
C SER A 121 3.42 -0.76 -0.66
N PRO A 122 3.18 0.57 -0.76
CA PRO A 122 2.36 1.14 -1.82
C PRO A 122 3.10 1.17 -3.15
N ALA A 123 2.38 1.41 -4.25
CA ALA A 123 3.00 1.74 -5.52
C ALA A 123 3.94 2.96 -5.39
N GLY A 124 5.02 2.99 -6.14
CA GLY A 124 6.01 4.08 -6.07
C GLY A 124 5.53 5.44 -6.59
N SER A 125 4.36 5.51 -7.26
CA SER A 125 3.81 6.78 -7.76
C SER A 125 3.44 7.73 -6.60
N ALA A 126 3.71 9.03 -6.75
CA ALA A 126 3.78 9.96 -5.64
C ALA A 126 3.03 11.29 -5.89
N ASN A 127 1.85 11.26 -6.48
CA ASN A 127 1.07 12.46 -6.79
C ASN A 127 -0.37 12.43 -6.27
N PRO A 128 -0.63 12.33 -4.95
CA PRO A 128 -1.98 12.59 -4.47
C PRO A 128 -2.36 14.05 -4.74
N PRO A 129 -3.60 14.33 -5.19
CA PRO A 129 -4.02 15.69 -5.57
C PRO A 129 -3.92 16.71 -4.44
N ASN A 130 -3.94 16.25 -3.20
CA ASN A 130 -3.88 17.08 -1.99
C ASN A 130 -2.48 17.15 -1.35
N VAL A 131 -1.44 16.65 -2.02
CA VAL A 131 -0.08 16.56 -1.44
C VAL A 131 0.45 17.91 -0.96
N THR A 132 0.16 18.98 -1.66
CA THR A 132 0.58 20.34 -1.27
C THR A 132 -0.15 20.86 -0.03
N SER A 133 -1.33 20.33 0.30
CA SER A 133 -2.03 20.71 1.54
C SER A 133 -1.31 20.22 2.81
N TYR A 134 -0.42 19.24 2.66
CA TYR A 134 0.46 18.75 3.72
C TYR A 134 1.82 19.47 3.75
N GLY A 135 2.03 20.46 2.89
CA GLY A 135 3.33 21.15 2.77
C GLY A 135 4.38 20.39 1.98
N LEU A 136 3.99 19.33 1.28
CA LEU A 136 4.88 18.50 0.46
C LEU A 136 4.89 18.98 -1.00
N PRO A 137 6.02 18.84 -1.72
CA PRO A 137 6.06 19.12 -3.15
C PRO A 137 5.26 18.06 -3.92
N VAL A 138 4.85 18.42 -5.14
CA VAL A 138 4.26 17.47 -6.08
C VAL A 138 5.30 16.42 -6.44
N GLY A 139 4.92 15.16 -6.37
CA GLY A 139 5.82 14.05 -6.69
C GLY A 139 6.07 13.89 -8.20
N PRO A 140 7.10 13.15 -8.58
CA PRO A 140 7.57 13.07 -9.99
C PRO A 140 6.75 12.14 -10.88
N VAL A 141 5.78 11.39 -10.35
CA VAL A 141 4.99 10.39 -11.09
C VAL A 141 3.50 10.68 -10.98
N SER A 142 2.66 9.87 -11.65
CA SER A 142 1.22 10.05 -11.73
C SER A 142 0.48 9.81 -10.41
N ASP A 143 -0.79 10.20 -10.37
CA ASP A 143 -1.72 9.99 -9.28
C ASP A 143 -2.49 8.64 -9.38
N TRP A 144 -1.96 7.70 -10.15
CA TRP A 144 -2.61 6.42 -10.44
C TRP A 144 -3.01 5.66 -9.16
N GLN A 145 -2.13 5.55 -8.18
CA GLN A 145 -2.45 4.85 -6.94
C GLN A 145 -3.59 5.53 -6.17
N TYR A 146 -3.65 6.85 -6.19
CA TYR A 146 -4.69 7.63 -5.51
C TYR A 146 -6.06 7.50 -6.21
N ASN A 147 -6.08 7.63 -7.54
CA ASN A 147 -7.32 7.69 -8.32
C ASN A 147 -7.79 6.35 -8.86
N THR A 148 -6.91 5.36 -9.02
CA THR A 148 -7.26 4.08 -9.64
C THR A 148 -7.43 2.96 -8.63
N ILE A 149 -6.51 2.85 -7.67
CA ILE A 149 -6.54 1.80 -6.63
C ILE A 149 -6.91 2.35 -5.25
N TYR A 150 -7.25 3.63 -5.18
CA TYR A 150 -7.76 4.31 -3.98
C TYR A 150 -6.85 4.20 -2.75
N SER A 151 -5.54 4.20 -2.98
CA SER A 151 -4.50 4.23 -1.94
C SER A 151 -4.05 5.65 -1.67
N ASP A 152 -4.02 6.04 -0.40
CA ASP A 152 -3.56 7.38 0.04
C ASP A 152 -2.45 7.25 1.09
N PRO A 153 -1.20 6.92 0.66
CA PRO A 153 -0.10 6.73 1.60
C PRO A 153 0.24 7.98 2.42
N VAL A 154 0.01 9.16 1.88
CA VAL A 154 0.22 10.42 2.61
C VAL A 154 -0.76 10.55 3.77
N ALA A 155 -2.02 10.14 3.57
CA ALA A 155 -3.01 10.10 4.65
C ALA A 155 -2.63 9.07 5.74
N TRP A 156 -2.05 7.92 5.37
CA TRP A 156 -1.61 6.91 6.34
C TRP A 156 -0.46 7.40 7.22
N LEU A 157 0.51 8.08 6.61
CA LEU A 157 1.63 8.72 7.31
C LEU A 157 1.13 9.83 8.24
N ASN A 158 0.31 10.75 7.72
CA ASN A 158 -0.25 11.86 8.49
C ASN A 158 -1.16 11.39 9.63
N GLY A 159 -1.98 10.37 9.39
CA GLY A 159 -2.88 9.80 10.40
C GLY A 159 -2.17 8.93 11.45
N GLY A 160 -0.90 8.60 11.24
CA GLY A 160 -0.14 7.72 12.12
C GLY A 160 -0.64 6.28 12.12
N TYR A 161 -1.14 5.78 10.98
CA TYR A 161 -1.68 4.43 10.83
C TYR A 161 -0.64 3.38 10.51
N ILE A 162 0.61 3.80 10.29
CA ILE A 162 1.76 2.95 9.97
C ILE A 162 3.00 3.44 10.69
N ASP A 163 3.93 2.54 11.02
CA ASP A 163 5.23 2.88 11.60
C ASP A 163 6.27 3.17 10.50
N PHE A 164 6.15 2.50 9.38
CA PHE A 164 7.03 2.68 8.22
C PHE A 164 6.27 2.54 6.91
N ILE A 165 6.88 3.07 5.85
CA ILE A 165 6.39 2.94 4.49
C ILE A 165 7.47 2.32 3.60
N SER A 166 7.06 1.43 2.67
CA SER A 166 7.96 0.70 1.78
C SER A 166 7.50 0.83 0.32
N PRO A 167 7.60 2.05 -0.28
CA PRO A 167 7.09 2.28 -1.63
C PRO A 167 7.84 1.45 -2.67
N GLN A 168 7.11 0.91 -3.65
CA GLN A 168 7.62 0.08 -4.74
C GLN A 168 8.23 0.97 -5.83
N VAL A 169 9.49 1.37 -5.64
CA VAL A 169 10.22 2.25 -6.58
C VAL A 169 10.92 1.40 -7.64
N TYR A 170 10.12 0.82 -8.54
CA TYR A 170 10.55 -0.12 -9.57
C TYR A 170 10.95 0.60 -10.87
N TRP A 171 11.85 1.58 -10.76
CA TRP A 171 12.44 2.34 -11.87
C TRP A 171 13.95 2.28 -11.80
N THR A 172 14.64 2.62 -12.90
CA THR A 172 16.09 2.71 -12.93
C THR A 172 16.61 4.03 -12.40
N THR A 173 17.87 4.05 -11.96
CA THR A 173 18.59 5.27 -11.56
C THR A 173 18.74 6.26 -12.72
N SER A 174 18.76 5.80 -13.98
CA SER A 174 18.71 6.66 -15.17
C SER A 174 17.32 7.25 -15.48
N GLY A 175 16.28 6.76 -14.78
CA GLY A 175 14.89 7.20 -14.92
C GLY A 175 14.39 8.04 -13.75
N THR A 176 13.26 7.63 -13.18
CA THR A 176 12.58 8.34 -12.09
C THR A 176 12.92 7.82 -10.69
N PHE A 177 13.82 6.87 -10.55
CA PHE A 177 14.22 6.31 -9.27
C PHE A 177 14.69 7.39 -8.29
N ILE A 178 15.72 8.16 -8.65
CA ILE A 178 16.30 9.19 -7.79
C ILE A 178 15.27 10.24 -7.33
N PRO A 179 14.49 10.86 -8.23
CA PRO A 179 13.45 11.81 -7.81
C PRO A 179 12.38 11.18 -6.89
N LEU A 180 12.03 9.90 -7.10
CA LEU A 180 11.08 9.19 -6.24
C LEU A 180 11.66 8.93 -4.85
N THR A 181 12.90 8.40 -4.78
CA THR A 181 13.63 8.19 -3.53
C THR A 181 13.70 9.47 -2.70
N GLN A 182 14.08 10.59 -3.32
CA GLN A 182 14.12 11.90 -2.67
C GLN A 182 12.74 12.32 -2.16
N TRP A 183 11.70 12.14 -2.97
CA TRP A 183 10.34 12.52 -2.59
C TRP A 183 9.83 11.69 -1.41
N TRP A 184 10.04 10.36 -1.44
CA TRP A 184 9.62 9.47 -0.36
C TRP A 184 10.41 9.70 0.92
N ALA A 185 11.73 9.95 0.83
CA ALA A 185 12.56 10.29 1.97
C ALA A 185 12.08 11.55 2.67
N ASN A 186 11.85 12.63 1.91
CA ASN A 186 11.32 13.88 2.44
C ASN A 186 9.91 13.69 3.03
N THR A 187 9.07 12.88 2.41
CA THR A 187 7.70 12.61 2.88
C THR A 187 7.70 11.82 4.18
N ALA A 188 8.47 10.74 4.26
CA ALA A 188 8.57 9.93 5.47
C ALA A 188 9.16 10.75 6.64
N GLN A 189 10.20 11.53 6.38
CA GLN A 189 10.80 12.44 7.35
C GLN A 189 9.80 13.50 7.84
N HIS A 190 9.04 14.12 6.93
CA HIS A 190 8.03 15.12 7.28
C HIS A 190 7.03 14.61 8.31
N PHE A 191 6.62 13.35 8.22
CA PHE A 191 5.69 12.71 9.14
C PHE A 191 6.37 11.93 10.28
N GLY A 192 7.70 11.93 10.38
CA GLY A 192 8.46 11.23 11.41
C GLY A 192 8.27 9.71 11.35
N ARG A 193 8.24 9.14 10.14
CA ARG A 193 8.12 7.69 9.90
C ARG A 193 9.34 7.15 9.20
N HIS A 194 9.58 5.83 9.35
CA HIS A 194 10.68 5.16 8.68
C HIS A 194 10.36 4.87 7.21
N LEU A 195 11.37 4.92 6.37
CA LEU A 195 11.32 4.53 4.96
C LEU A 195 12.15 3.27 4.74
N TYR A 196 11.54 2.23 4.16
CA TYR A 196 12.20 1.05 3.61
C TYR A 196 11.83 0.96 2.15
N GLU A 197 12.67 1.48 1.26
CA GLU A 197 12.33 1.54 -0.15
C GLU A 197 12.35 0.15 -0.78
N SER A 198 11.26 -0.25 -1.45
CA SER A 198 11.20 -1.52 -2.16
C SER A 198 11.76 -1.35 -3.57
N VAL A 199 12.72 -2.20 -3.93
CA VAL A 199 13.33 -2.28 -5.25
C VAL A 199 12.99 -3.60 -5.92
N ASN A 200 13.04 -3.63 -7.25
CA ASN A 200 12.77 -4.82 -8.03
C ASN A 200 14.06 -5.58 -8.33
N LEU A 201 14.09 -6.87 -8.02
CA LEU A 201 15.19 -7.78 -8.34
C LEU A 201 14.94 -8.62 -9.61
N ASP A 202 13.73 -8.59 -10.16
CA ASP A 202 13.33 -9.47 -11.24
C ASP A 202 12.60 -8.69 -12.35
N GLY A 203 13.07 -8.87 -13.57
CA GLY A 203 12.33 -8.52 -14.77
C GLY A 203 12.56 -7.11 -15.32
N ASP A 204 12.27 -6.97 -16.62
CA ASP A 204 12.26 -5.75 -17.43
C ASP A 204 13.63 -5.10 -17.69
N GLY A 205 14.74 -5.86 -17.53
CA GLY A 205 16.08 -5.37 -17.84
C GLY A 205 16.62 -4.34 -16.85
N LEU A 206 15.99 -4.20 -15.70
CA LEU A 206 16.35 -3.23 -14.68
C LEU A 206 17.32 -3.78 -13.64
N THR A 207 17.09 -5.02 -13.22
CA THR A 207 17.81 -5.68 -12.15
C THR A 207 17.83 -7.20 -12.40
N ASP A 208 18.06 -7.61 -13.63
CA ASP A 208 18.26 -9.02 -13.91
C ASP A 208 19.57 -9.49 -13.24
N LEU A 209 19.74 -10.82 -13.09
CA LEU A 209 20.93 -11.41 -12.52
C LEU A 209 22.17 -11.28 -13.43
N THR A 210 22.18 -10.29 -14.33
CA THR A 210 23.33 -9.91 -15.14
C THR A 210 24.26 -8.98 -14.37
N GLU A 211 25.46 -8.79 -14.89
CA GLU A 211 26.44 -7.85 -14.31
C GLU A 211 25.88 -6.40 -14.29
N ASP A 212 25.18 -6.00 -15.35
CA ASP A 212 24.54 -4.68 -15.47
C ASP A 212 23.41 -4.49 -14.43
N GLY A 213 22.61 -5.52 -14.19
CA GLY A 213 21.55 -5.49 -13.17
C GLY A 213 22.09 -5.40 -11.73
N ALA A 214 23.18 -6.08 -11.45
CA ALA A 214 23.86 -5.98 -10.16
C ALA A 214 24.46 -4.58 -9.93
N GLU A 215 24.99 -3.95 -10.99
CA GLU A 215 25.50 -2.60 -10.92
C GLU A 215 24.40 -1.56 -10.69
N GLU A 216 23.25 -1.70 -11.39
CA GLU A 216 22.09 -0.86 -11.17
C GLU A 216 21.59 -0.95 -9.71
N LEU A 217 21.51 -2.16 -9.15
CA LEU A 217 21.11 -2.36 -7.75
C LEU A 217 22.07 -1.69 -6.77
N ILE A 218 23.39 -1.78 -7.04
CA ILE A 218 24.40 -1.08 -6.24
C ILE A 218 24.17 0.44 -6.32
N GLN A 219 23.90 0.98 -7.50
CA GLN A 219 23.62 2.40 -7.67
C GLN A 219 22.33 2.82 -6.94
N GLN A 220 21.27 2.01 -6.98
CA GLN A 220 20.05 2.25 -6.21
C GLN A 220 20.35 2.31 -4.71
N LEU A 221 21.09 1.33 -4.18
CA LEU A 221 21.53 1.30 -2.78
C LEU A 221 22.35 2.54 -2.38
N LEU A 222 23.28 2.96 -3.22
CA LEU A 222 24.10 4.15 -2.97
C LEU A 222 23.25 5.41 -2.95
N ASN A 223 22.30 5.55 -3.88
CA ASN A 223 21.37 6.69 -3.93
C ASN A 223 20.45 6.72 -2.69
N ILE A 224 19.90 5.58 -2.28
CA ILE A 224 19.07 5.51 -1.07
C ILE A 224 19.88 5.98 0.14
N ARG A 225 21.12 5.53 0.28
CA ARG A 225 22.01 5.95 1.38
C ARG A 225 22.37 7.42 1.34
N GLU A 226 22.52 8.00 0.14
CA GLU A 226 22.85 9.42 -0.04
C GLU A 226 21.67 10.34 0.32
N TYR A 227 20.45 9.96 -0.11
CA TYR A 227 19.28 10.84 0.02
C TYR A 227 18.40 10.56 1.24
N CYS A 228 18.53 9.39 1.82
CA CYS A 228 17.68 9.00 2.93
C CYS A 228 18.33 9.24 4.31
N ASP A 229 19.50 9.77 4.35
CA ASP A 229 20.22 10.20 5.56
C ASP A 229 19.79 9.45 6.86
N GLU A 230 19.90 10.03 8.03
CA GLU A 230 19.60 9.38 9.31
C GLU A 230 18.15 8.86 9.48
N ASN A 231 17.24 9.22 8.57
CA ASN A 231 15.80 8.90 8.66
C ASN A 231 15.32 7.78 7.73
N ALA A 232 16.14 7.31 6.81
CA ALA A 232 15.81 6.11 6.06
C ALA A 232 16.40 4.90 6.77
N SER A 233 15.59 3.89 6.87
CA SER A 233 15.89 2.76 7.70
C SER A 233 16.46 1.58 6.90
N GLY A 234 16.32 1.58 5.57
CA GLY A 234 16.84 0.51 4.74
C GLY A 234 16.14 0.33 3.40
N ILE A 235 16.36 -0.84 2.84
CA ILE A 235 15.80 -1.27 1.55
C ILE A 235 15.09 -2.61 1.73
N ALA A 236 14.00 -2.81 1.01
CA ALA A 236 13.27 -4.07 0.91
C ALA A 236 13.44 -4.65 -0.51
N TYR A 237 13.64 -5.97 -0.60
CA TYR A 237 13.80 -6.70 -1.86
C TYR A 237 12.61 -7.61 -2.12
#